data_01802b776b70baeb8f7efe410ac7733e
#
_entry.id   01802b776b70baeb8f7efe410ac7733e
#
_cell.length_a   1.000
_cell.length_b   1.000
_cell.length_c   1.000
_cell.angle_alpha   90.00
_cell.angle_beta   90.00
_cell.angle_gamma   90.00
#
_symmetry.space_group_name_H-M   'P 1'
#
loop_
_entity.id
_entity.type
_entity.pdbx_description
1 polymer ?
#
loop_
_entity_poly.entity_id
_entity_poly.type
_entity_poly.pdbx_seq_one_letter_code
_entity_poly.pdbx_strand_id
1 'polypeptide(L)'
;MTITSKYSATKLSVAFVAALMLPVIALAYTEQNPFWVTLSSILLPLGGYSLWAALSARSGRMVWAAGVFVFLSAFQIVLLYLFGDSVIATDMFLNLITTNAGEASELLSNIFPSVIFVCLVYIPLLWKASVHLAHKVELSDRARRGFATTGFIALVAGVATLNIGERGGAREILRDEVFPINACYNFGLSISEAIKINNFERTSKDFVYNVSRERAVPQREIYVLVIGEASRAANWQLYGYERRTNPKLMARDDIFPFRAMTTLSNTTHKSVPLMLSSVAATEHDMIYRRKGLLAMFNEAGFETYFISNQSPQGAMIDYLAADAENVIYLDAGQYDAAMIKAMESAIKDNPAQKMLFVLHTYGSHYSYQHRYPREFARYTPDDDVAISKKNIEQMRNAYDNSILYTDYFLNEVIEMLGGQADACCAMFYCSDHGEDLMDNGNGNFLHSSPKTTYYQTHVASLAWFSPLYRNLFADKVEAARKNAFAPSTTHSVFHTMADIASMKSPYMEYSVSLVNAGFDYSAKRMYVDDHNNAVALDRNIGIDAMQRDLFRKAGVPMP
;
A
#
# COMPACT_ATOMS: atom_id res chain seq x y z
N MET A 1 31.14 1.94 46.16
CA MET A 1 29.93 1.55 45.40
C MET A 1 29.23 0.43 46.14
N THR A 2 28.03 0.65 46.65
CA THR A 2 27.31 -0.28 47.52
C THR A 2 26.78 -1.50 46.75
N ILE A 3 26.64 -2.66 47.41
CA ILE A 3 26.10 -3.91 46.85
C ILE A 3 24.72 -3.67 46.21
N THR A 4 23.92 -2.78 46.81
CA THR A 4 22.59 -2.36 46.29
C THR A 4 22.64 -1.69 44.93
N SER A 5 23.69 -0.91 44.56
CA SER A 5 23.81 -0.26 43.26
C SER A 5 24.14 -1.24 42.14
N LYS A 6 25.03 -2.23 42.41
CA LYS A 6 25.40 -3.29 41.43
C LYS A 6 24.23 -4.23 41.14
N TYR A 7 23.42 -4.56 42.16
CA TYR A 7 22.21 -5.34 41.97
C TYR A 7 21.15 -4.61 41.14
N SER A 8 21.03 -3.29 41.36
CA SER A 8 20.16 -2.44 40.55
C SER A 8 20.57 -2.41 39.07
N ALA A 9 21.87 -2.36 38.75
CA ALA A 9 22.41 -2.42 37.39
C ALA A 9 22.08 -3.73 36.68
N THR A 10 22.19 -4.87 37.37
CA THR A 10 21.84 -6.18 36.83
C THR A 10 20.35 -6.25 36.49
N LYS A 11 19.49 -5.77 37.40
CA LYS A 11 18.02 -5.69 37.15
C LYS A 11 17.70 -4.84 35.93
N LEU A 12 18.32 -3.66 35.77
CA LEU A 12 18.11 -2.82 34.61
C LEU A 12 18.51 -3.53 33.31
N SER A 13 19.70 -4.18 33.28
CA SER A 13 20.17 -4.89 32.11
C SER A 13 19.27 -6.08 31.73
N VAL A 14 18.78 -6.84 32.72
CA VAL A 14 17.79 -7.91 32.48
C VAL A 14 16.47 -7.35 31.93
N ALA A 15 15.94 -6.29 32.55
CA ALA A 15 14.71 -5.64 32.10
C ALA A 15 14.86 -5.07 30.67
N PHE A 16 16.03 -4.52 30.35
CA PHE A 16 16.35 -4.03 29.01
C PHE A 16 16.32 -5.15 27.96
N VAL A 17 17.03 -6.25 28.19
CA VAL A 17 17.02 -7.40 27.28
C VAL A 17 15.61 -7.96 27.16
N ALA A 18 14.89 -8.13 28.28
CA ALA A 18 13.51 -8.62 28.27
C ALA A 18 12.57 -7.70 27.47
N ALA A 19 12.69 -6.38 27.62
CA ALA A 19 11.86 -5.42 26.88
C ALA A 19 12.12 -5.48 25.36
N LEU A 20 13.39 -5.61 24.94
CA LEU A 20 13.73 -5.79 23.52
C LEU A 20 13.30 -7.15 22.96
N MET A 21 13.17 -8.17 23.81
CA MET A 21 12.68 -9.48 23.39
C MET A 21 11.14 -9.56 23.26
N LEU A 22 10.38 -8.58 23.75
CA LEU A 22 8.92 -8.60 23.65
C LEU A 22 8.42 -8.74 22.20
N PRO A 23 8.82 -7.88 21.25
CA PRO A 23 8.39 -8.03 19.86
C PRO A 23 8.93 -9.31 19.22
N VAL A 24 10.14 -9.76 19.58
CA VAL A 24 10.73 -11.01 19.07
C VAL A 24 9.87 -12.22 19.44
N ILE A 25 9.43 -12.30 20.71
CA ILE A 25 8.58 -13.39 21.19
C ILE A 25 7.19 -13.31 20.55
N ALA A 26 6.64 -12.10 20.42
CA ALA A 26 5.35 -11.89 19.76
C ALA A 26 5.42 -12.36 18.29
N LEU A 27 6.42 -11.96 17.52
CA LEU A 27 6.64 -12.40 16.14
C LEU A 27 6.84 -13.91 16.05
N ALA A 28 7.60 -14.53 16.96
CA ALA A 28 7.78 -15.97 16.99
C ALA A 28 6.46 -16.74 17.20
N TYR A 29 5.46 -16.10 17.80
CA TYR A 29 4.11 -16.64 17.98
C TYR A 29 3.19 -16.38 16.79
N THR A 30 3.26 -15.19 16.20
CA THR A 30 2.37 -14.78 15.10
C THR A 30 2.85 -15.27 13.73
N GLU A 31 4.19 -15.33 13.52
CA GLU A 31 4.78 -15.85 12.30
C GLU A 31 4.75 -17.39 12.31
N GLN A 32 4.06 -17.98 11.34
CA GLN A 32 3.97 -19.44 11.21
C GLN A 32 5.23 -20.01 10.53
N ASN A 33 6.38 -19.75 11.12
CA ASN A 33 7.67 -20.21 10.61
C ASN A 33 7.98 -21.67 11.02
N PRO A 34 8.77 -22.42 10.24
CA PRO A 34 9.30 -23.71 10.65
C PRO A 34 10.06 -23.61 11.98
N PHE A 35 10.01 -24.66 12.78
CA PHE A 35 10.60 -24.68 14.13
C PHE A 35 12.05 -24.14 14.19
N TRP A 36 12.92 -24.53 13.27
CA TRP A 36 14.32 -24.09 13.27
C TRP A 36 14.49 -22.61 12.93
N VAL A 37 13.63 -22.07 12.04
CA VAL A 37 13.60 -20.65 11.71
C VAL A 37 13.11 -19.85 12.93
N THR A 38 12.02 -20.28 13.56
CA THR A 38 11.50 -19.67 14.79
C THR A 38 12.55 -19.69 15.91
N LEU A 39 13.26 -20.80 16.07
CA LEU A 39 14.29 -20.90 17.09
C LEU A 39 15.46 -19.94 16.82
N SER A 40 15.92 -19.83 15.57
CA SER A 40 16.95 -18.87 15.19
C SER A 40 16.48 -17.42 15.36
N SER A 41 15.22 -17.10 15.03
CA SER A 41 14.66 -15.74 15.18
C SER A 41 14.56 -15.30 16.65
N ILE A 42 14.53 -16.24 17.60
CA ILE A 42 14.60 -15.95 19.05
C ILE A 42 16.04 -15.89 19.54
N LEU A 43 16.86 -16.89 19.19
CA LEU A 43 18.20 -17.02 19.76
C LEU A 43 19.19 -15.95 19.29
N LEU A 44 19.10 -15.53 18.02
CA LEU A 44 20.00 -14.51 17.48
C LEU A 44 19.80 -13.14 18.16
N PRO A 45 18.57 -12.59 18.27
CA PRO A 45 18.35 -11.34 18.99
C PRO A 45 18.69 -11.45 20.47
N LEU A 46 18.30 -12.54 21.15
CA LEU A 46 18.68 -12.77 22.55
C LEU A 46 20.19 -12.73 22.74
N GLY A 47 20.91 -13.37 21.82
CA GLY A 47 22.37 -13.36 21.80
C GLY A 47 22.92 -11.96 21.60
N GLY A 48 22.45 -11.24 20.59
CA GLY A 48 22.88 -9.88 20.27
C GLY A 48 22.60 -8.90 21.41
N TYR A 49 21.39 -8.88 21.96
CA TYR A 49 21.04 -7.98 23.07
C TYR A 49 21.79 -8.30 24.37
N SER A 50 22.03 -9.58 24.64
CA SER A 50 22.84 -10.00 25.80
C SER A 50 24.30 -9.56 25.67
N LEU A 51 24.91 -9.74 24.51
CA LEU A 51 26.24 -9.23 24.23
C LEU A 51 26.30 -7.71 24.30
N TRP A 52 25.31 -7.01 23.75
CA TRP A 52 25.20 -5.56 23.83
C TRP A 52 25.23 -5.09 25.29
N ALA A 53 24.42 -5.71 26.16
CA ALA A 53 24.36 -5.38 27.57
C ALA A 53 25.71 -5.61 28.28
N ALA A 54 26.55 -6.53 27.78
CA ALA A 54 27.88 -6.84 28.30
C ALA A 54 29.00 -5.91 27.83
N LEU A 55 28.80 -5.11 26.75
CA LEU A 55 29.85 -4.28 26.14
C LEU A 55 30.45 -3.23 27.11
N SER A 56 29.66 -2.73 28.04
CA SER A 56 30.12 -1.75 29.00
C SER A 56 29.64 -2.06 30.42
N ALA A 57 30.45 -1.71 31.41
CA ALA A 57 30.05 -1.77 32.82
C ALA A 57 28.89 -0.77 33.12
N ARG A 58 28.79 0.33 32.40
CA ARG A 58 27.78 1.39 32.62
C ARG A 58 26.44 1.02 32.02
N SER A 59 25.55 0.37 32.80
CA SER A 59 24.25 -0.14 32.34
C SER A 59 23.36 0.95 31.71
N GLY A 60 23.28 2.14 32.31
CA GLY A 60 22.49 3.24 31.76
C GLY A 60 22.97 3.72 30.38
N ARG A 61 24.29 3.73 30.17
CA ARG A 61 24.89 4.07 28.86
C ARG A 61 24.50 3.06 27.78
N MET A 62 24.48 1.77 28.12
CA MET A 62 24.13 0.73 27.12
C MET A 62 22.68 0.79 26.70
N VAL A 63 21.77 1.09 27.63
CA VAL A 63 20.34 1.29 27.29
C VAL A 63 20.15 2.47 26.34
N TRP A 64 20.74 3.63 26.64
CA TRP A 64 20.62 4.82 25.78
C TRP A 64 21.31 4.65 24.43
N ALA A 65 22.46 3.98 24.38
CA ALA A 65 23.15 3.68 23.13
C ALA A 65 22.36 2.72 22.22
N ALA A 66 21.39 1.97 22.78
CA ALA A 66 20.48 1.11 22.06
C ALA A 66 19.14 1.81 21.66
N GLY A 67 19.09 3.14 21.65
CA GLY A 67 17.86 3.92 21.39
C GLY A 67 17.15 3.53 20.09
N VAL A 68 17.90 3.20 19.02
CA VAL A 68 17.32 2.72 17.75
C VAL A 68 16.60 1.38 17.95
N PHE A 69 17.16 0.43 18.70
CA PHE A 69 16.50 -0.85 18.96
C PHE A 69 15.27 -0.69 19.85
N VAL A 70 15.31 0.26 20.80
CA VAL A 70 14.12 0.62 21.61
C VAL A 70 13.02 1.18 20.73
N PHE A 71 13.33 2.10 19.82
CA PHE A 71 12.39 2.65 18.86
C PHE A 71 11.78 1.57 17.96
N LEU A 72 12.62 0.75 17.31
CA LEU A 72 12.17 -0.34 16.46
C LEU A 72 11.29 -1.35 17.21
N SER A 73 11.66 -1.69 18.45
CA SER A 73 10.85 -2.60 19.28
C SER A 73 9.50 -1.99 19.66
N ALA A 74 9.46 -0.71 20.01
CA ALA A 74 8.23 0.02 20.30
C ALA A 74 7.32 0.08 19.08
N PHE A 75 7.87 0.44 17.92
CA PHE A 75 7.14 0.52 16.66
C PHE A 75 6.60 -0.85 16.23
N GLN A 76 7.42 -1.92 16.30
CA GLN A 76 6.98 -3.28 16.01
C GLN A 76 5.81 -3.73 16.88
N ILE A 77 5.78 -3.38 18.17
CA ILE A 77 4.67 -3.71 19.08
C ILE A 77 3.38 -3.00 18.63
N VAL A 78 3.47 -1.73 18.22
CA VAL A 78 2.31 -0.97 17.72
C VAL A 78 1.77 -1.61 16.44
N LEU A 79 2.64 -2.00 15.51
CA LEU A 79 2.23 -2.64 14.25
C LEU A 79 1.63 -4.04 14.48
N LEU A 80 2.20 -4.85 15.37
CA LEU A 80 1.61 -6.13 15.75
C LEU A 80 0.22 -5.99 16.37
N TYR A 81 0.00 -4.91 17.12
CA TYR A 81 -1.34 -4.61 17.65
C TYR A 81 -2.32 -4.27 16.52
N LEU A 82 -1.87 -3.55 15.49
CA LEU A 82 -2.72 -3.08 14.39
C LEU A 82 -2.99 -4.18 13.37
N PHE A 83 -1.97 -4.91 12.94
CA PHE A 83 -2.05 -5.89 11.84
C PHE A 83 -2.15 -7.34 12.32
N GLY A 84 -1.81 -7.62 13.57
CA GLY A 84 -1.85 -8.97 14.17
C GLY A 84 -0.62 -9.83 13.90
N ASP A 85 0.12 -9.59 12.83
CA ASP A 85 1.34 -10.30 12.45
C ASP A 85 2.32 -9.38 11.68
N SER A 86 3.35 -9.97 11.12
CA SER A 86 4.34 -9.36 10.24
C SER A 86 5.35 -8.42 10.89
N VAL A 87 6.54 -8.39 10.30
CA VAL A 87 7.62 -7.47 10.65
C VAL A 87 7.37 -6.12 9.97
N ILE A 88 7.95 -5.06 10.53
CA ILE A 88 7.90 -3.72 9.96
C ILE A 88 8.39 -3.75 8.50
N ALA A 89 7.49 -3.49 7.57
CA ALA A 89 7.76 -3.44 6.14
C ALA A 89 8.50 -2.15 5.75
N THR A 90 9.18 -2.17 4.60
CA THR A 90 9.79 -0.98 3.98
C THR A 90 8.76 0.13 3.79
N ASP A 91 7.60 -0.23 3.26
CA ASP A 91 6.49 0.67 3.00
C ASP A 91 5.91 1.30 4.28
N MET A 92 5.94 0.59 5.41
CA MET A 92 5.52 1.14 6.71
C MET A 92 6.46 2.25 7.20
N PHE A 93 7.76 2.14 6.94
CA PHE A 93 8.70 3.22 7.23
C PHE A 93 8.50 4.42 6.31
N LEU A 94 8.18 4.21 5.05
CA LEU A 94 7.84 5.29 4.11
C LEU A 94 6.54 5.98 4.55
N ASN A 95 5.51 5.23 4.90
CA ASN A 95 4.25 5.78 5.43
C ASN A 95 4.49 6.66 6.67
N LEU A 96 5.39 6.26 7.58
CA LEU A 96 5.69 7.08 8.75
C LEU A 96 6.21 8.48 8.39
N ILE A 97 6.87 8.62 7.22
CA ILE A 97 7.43 9.89 6.73
C ILE A 97 6.39 10.66 5.91
N THR A 98 5.51 9.97 5.18
CA THR A 98 4.56 10.55 4.23
C THR A 98 3.14 10.76 4.80
N THR A 99 2.78 10.07 5.91
CA THR A 99 1.47 10.22 6.56
C THR A 99 1.24 11.65 7.03
N ASN A 100 0.11 12.22 6.65
CA ASN A 100 -0.29 13.55 7.09
C ASN A 100 -0.97 13.53 8.48
N ALA A 101 -1.13 14.71 9.11
CA ALA A 101 -1.70 14.81 10.45
C ALA A 101 -3.16 14.33 10.53
N GLY A 102 -3.93 14.42 9.44
CA GLY A 102 -5.32 13.94 9.36
C GLY A 102 -5.37 12.42 9.47
N GLU A 103 -4.67 11.72 8.60
CA GLU A 103 -4.57 10.24 8.61
C GLU A 103 -4.00 9.72 9.94
N ALA A 104 -2.94 10.36 10.45
CA ALA A 104 -2.36 10.00 11.73
C ALA A 104 -3.39 10.11 12.88
N SER A 105 -4.24 11.14 12.87
CA SER A 105 -5.26 11.34 13.90
C SER A 105 -6.40 10.29 13.82
N GLU A 106 -6.81 9.90 12.63
CA GLU A 106 -7.82 8.84 12.42
C GLU A 106 -7.33 7.49 12.95
N LEU A 107 -6.05 7.18 12.77
CA LEU A 107 -5.48 5.92 13.24
C LEU A 107 -5.14 5.93 14.75
N LEU A 108 -4.78 7.11 15.29
CA LEU A 108 -4.27 7.24 16.67
C LEU A 108 -5.24 6.70 17.73
N SER A 109 -6.56 6.91 17.54
CA SER A 109 -7.57 6.40 18.48
C SER A 109 -7.53 4.86 18.59
N ASN A 110 -7.22 4.17 17.50
CA ASN A 110 -7.16 2.71 17.43
C ASN A 110 -5.87 2.14 18.00
N ILE A 111 -4.73 2.82 17.80
CA ILE A 111 -3.43 2.36 18.30
C ILE A 111 -3.16 2.79 19.74
N PHE A 112 -4.03 3.62 20.35
CA PHE A 112 -3.83 4.18 21.69
C PHE A 112 -3.55 3.13 22.77
N PRO A 113 -4.21 1.95 22.84
CA PRO A 113 -3.87 0.92 23.81
C PRO A 113 -2.44 0.40 23.68
N SER A 114 -1.95 0.21 22.45
CA SER A 114 -0.57 -0.23 22.20
C SER A 114 0.44 0.86 22.54
N VAL A 115 0.12 2.12 22.27
CA VAL A 115 0.95 3.27 22.65
C VAL A 115 1.07 3.36 24.18
N ILE A 116 -0.03 3.20 24.93
CA ILE A 116 0.02 3.13 26.40
C ILE A 116 0.92 1.99 26.85
N PHE A 117 0.77 0.79 26.29
CA PHE A 117 1.58 -0.37 26.64
C PHE A 117 3.07 -0.08 26.40
N VAL A 118 3.43 0.46 25.24
CA VAL A 118 4.79 0.87 24.88
C VAL A 118 5.34 1.90 25.89
N CYS A 119 4.54 2.91 26.23
CA CYS A 119 4.92 3.91 27.22
C CYS A 119 5.18 3.29 28.61
N LEU A 120 4.32 2.37 29.06
CA LEU A 120 4.46 1.69 30.35
C LEU A 120 5.72 0.79 30.42
N VAL A 121 6.15 0.22 29.30
CA VAL A 121 7.35 -0.63 29.23
C VAL A 121 8.61 0.23 29.10
N TYR A 122 8.69 1.12 28.12
CA TYR A 122 9.93 1.77 27.74
C TYR A 122 10.22 3.07 28.51
N ILE A 123 9.21 3.86 28.93
CA ILE A 123 9.46 5.09 29.68
C ILE A 123 10.11 4.80 31.06
N PRO A 124 9.62 3.86 31.89
CA PRO A 124 10.27 3.52 33.15
C PRO A 124 11.70 2.96 32.95
N LEU A 125 11.90 2.18 31.86
CA LEU A 125 13.22 1.64 31.49
C LEU A 125 14.21 2.77 31.20
N LEU A 126 13.84 3.71 30.32
CA LEU A 126 14.67 4.86 29.93
C LEU A 126 14.89 5.81 31.09
N TRP A 127 13.86 6.07 31.91
CA TRP A 127 14.02 6.87 33.13
C TRP A 127 15.03 6.24 34.10
N LYS A 128 14.92 4.94 34.35
CA LYS A 128 15.87 4.23 35.21
C LYS A 128 17.29 4.22 34.61
N ALA A 129 17.40 4.09 33.29
CA ALA A 129 18.67 4.18 32.58
C ALA A 129 19.30 5.56 32.74
N SER A 130 18.52 6.64 32.69
CA SER A 130 18.97 8.04 32.90
C SER A 130 19.52 8.21 34.33
N VAL A 131 18.80 7.68 35.33
CA VAL A 131 19.28 7.69 36.72
C VAL A 131 20.61 6.94 36.85
N HIS A 132 20.74 5.76 36.23
CA HIS A 132 21.98 4.99 36.25
C HIS A 132 23.13 5.71 35.51
N LEU A 133 22.81 6.44 34.42
CA LEU A 133 23.79 7.23 33.68
C LEU A 133 24.33 8.38 34.54
N ALA A 134 23.43 9.14 35.18
CA ALA A 134 23.77 10.28 36.05
C ALA A 134 24.63 9.86 37.25
N HIS A 135 24.26 8.73 37.87
CA HIS A 135 25.00 8.21 39.04
C HIS A 135 26.14 7.26 38.70
N LYS A 136 26.47 7.09 37.40
CA LYS A 136 27.56 6.22 36.92
C LYS A 136 27.47 4.79 37.51
N VAL A 137 26.25 4.25 37.58
CA VAL A 137 25.99 2.92 38.14
C VAL A 137 26.59 1.84 37.23
N GLU A 138 27.38 0.95 37.81
CA GLU A 138 28.10 -0.06 37.04
C GLU A 138 27.61 -1.48 37.32
N LEU A 139 27.54 -2.28 36.26
CA LEU A 139 27.28 -3.70 36.28
C LEU A 139 28.50 -4.44 36.84
N SER A 140 28.30 -5.46 37.66
CA SER A 140 29.39 -6.27 38.18
C SER A 140 30.04 -7.12 37.09
N ASP A 141 31.37 -7.41 37.24
CA ASP A 141 32.08 -8.26 36.28
C ASP A 141 31.49 -9.67 36.17
N ARG A 142 30.93 -10.18 37.28
CA ARG A 142 30.22 -11.47 37.27
C ARG A 142 28.95 -11.38 36.36
N ALA A 143 28.16 -10.35 36.52
CA ALA A 143 26.96 -10.15 35.68
C ALA A 143 27.33 -9.89 34.22
N ARG A 144 28.37 -9.07 33.95
CA ARG A 144 28.87 -8.84 32.58
C ARG A 144 29.31 -10.13 31.91
N ARG A 145 30.11 -10.97 32.63
CA ARG A 145 30.49 -12.30 32.12
C ARG A 145 29.28 -13.19 31.89
N GLY A 146 28.27 -13.14 32.78
CA GLY A 146 27.01 -13.87 32.59
C GLY A 146 26.31 -13.48 31.31
N PHE A 147 26.09 -12.17 31.05
CA PHE A 147 25.51 -11.68 29.80
C PHE A 147 26.33 -12.06 28.57
N ALA A 148 27.69 -11.93 28.65
CA ALA A 148 28.55 -12.29 27.54
C ALA A 148 28.50 -13.79 27.23
N THR A 149 28.50 -14.66 28.22
CA THR A 149 28.42 -16.11 28.04
C THR A 149 27.07 -16.53 27.49
N THR A 150 25.97 -16.02 28.07
CA THR A 150 24.60 -16.27 27.56
C THR A 150 24.47 -15.78 26.12
N GLY A 151 24.96 -14.58 25.83
CA GLY A 151 24.93 -14.00 24.48
C GLY A 151 25.72 -14.83 23.48
N PHE A 152 26.90 -15.26 23.82
CA PHE A 152 27.75 -16.10 22.95
C PHE A 152 27.08 -17.45 22.67
N ILE A 153 26.59 -18.14 23.70
CA ILE A 153 25.94 -19.45 23.55
C ILE A 153 24.67 -19.30 22.66
N ALA A 154 23.85 -18.27 22.92
CA ALA A 154 22.64 -18.03 22.14
C ALA A 154 22.95 -17.71 20.66
N LEU A 155 24.00 -16.90 20.39
CA LEU A 155 24.41 -16.63 19.00
C LEU A 155 24.91 -17.89 18.28
N VAL A 156 25.78 -18.68 18.93
CA VAL A 156 26.30 -19.93 18.33
C VAL A 156 25.15 -20.88 18.03
N ALA A 157 24.21 -21.06 18.96
CA ALA A 157 23.04 -21.90 18.77
C ALA A 157 22.11 -21.34 17.68
N GLY A 158 21.91 -20.02 17.66
CA GLY A 158 21.09 -19.34 16.63
C GLY A 158 21.67 -19.48 15.22
N VAL A 159 22.99 -19.33 15.07
CA VAL A 159 23.69 -19.56 13.79
C VAL A 159 23.62 -21.03 13.37
N ALA A 160 23.76 -21.95 14.31
CA ALA A 160 23.61 -23.37 14.01
C ALA A 160 22.19 -23.71 13.49
N THR A 161 21.14 -23.15 14.09
CA THR A 161 19.75 -23.38 13.68
C THR A 161 19.40 -22.74 12.34
N LEU A 162 20.04 -21.62 11.95
CA LEU A 162 19.88 -21.01 10.62
C LEU A 162 20.23 -21.97 9.48
N ASN A 163 21.25 -22.80 9.69
CA ASN A 163 21.74 -23.73 8.66
C ASN A 163 20.92 -25.04 8.59
N ILE A 164 20.01 -25.26 9.53
CA ILE A 164 19.13 -26.44 9.56
C ILE A 164 17.78 -26.13 8.89
N GLY A 165 17.40 -24.83 8.77
CA GLY A 165 16.11 -24.42 8.21
C GLY A 165 16.00 -24.72 6.72
N GLU A 166 14.86 -25.26 6.31
CA GLU A 166 14.57 -25.68 4.91
C GLU A 166 14.13 -24.53 3.99
N ARG A 167 13.95 -23.32 4.48
CA ARG A 167 13.51 -22.14 3.71
C ARG A 167 14.67 -21.20 3.40
N GLY A 168 15.02 -21.12 2.13
CA GLY A 168 15.99 -20.13 1.65
C GLY A 168 17.38 -20.30 2.23
N GLY A 169 18.32 -19.44 1.87
CA GLY A 169 19.64 -19.39 2.50
C GLY A 169 19.61 -18.64 3.84
N ALA A 170 20.62 -18.82 4.68
CA ALA A 170 20.76 -18.10 5.95
C ALA A 170 20.60 -16.56 5.79
N ARG A 171 21.00 -16.01 4.64
CA ARG A 171 20.86 -14.60 4.31
C ARG A 171 19.39 -14.18 4.20
N GLU A 172 18.54 -14.98 3.56
CA GLU A 172 17.10 -14.69 3.41
C GLU A 172 16.40 -14.75 4.75
N ILE A 173 16.68 -15.78 5.56
CA ILE A 173 16.13 -15.90 6.92
C ILE A 173 16.51 -14.68 7.78
N LEU A 174 17.77 -14.24 7.72
CA LEU A 174 18.23 -13.06 8.48
C LEU A 174 17.53 -11.77 8.02
N ARG A 175 17.34 -11.64 6.70
CA ARG A 175 16.72 -10.46 6.10
C ARG A 175 15.21 -10.38 6.38
N ASP A 176 14.52 -11.51 6.34
CA ASP A 176 13.07 -11.52 6.31
C ASP A 176 12.44 -11.91 7.66
N GLU A 177 13.12 -12.75 8.48
CA GLU A 177 12.50 -13.39 9.64
C GLU A 177 13.15 -12.99 10.99
N VAL A 178 14.33 -12.41 10.99
CA VAL A 178 15.06 -12.13 12.24
C VAL A 178 14.97 -10.65 12.64
N PHE A 179 14.01 -10.33 13.52
CA PHE A 179 13.94 -9.01 14.15
C PHE A 179 15.10 -8.84 15.17
N PRO A 180 15.81 -7.69 15.21
CA PRO A 180 15.55 -6.45 14.45
C PRO A 180 16.38 -6.32 13.16
N ILE A 181 17.05 -7.38 12.68
CA ILE A 181 17.91 -7.31 11.48
C ILE A 181 17.07 -6.92 10.26
N ASN A 182 15.92 -7.60 10.07
CA ASN A 182 14.95 -7.29 9.02
C ASN A 182 14.44 -5.85 9.10
N ALA A 183 14.05 -5.37 10.28
CA ALA A 183 13.59 -4.00 10.46
C ALA A 183 14.68 -2.96 10.13
N CYS A 184 15.96 -3.24 10.51
CA CYS A 184 17.09 -2.39 10.12
C CYS A 184 17.34 -2.41 8.60
N TYR A 185 17.18 -3.56 7.95
CA TYR A 185 17.31 -3.69 6.52
C TYR A 185 16.21 -2.90 5.80
N ASN A 186 14.95 -3.08 6.18
CA ASN A 186 13.80 -2.37 5.63
C ASN A 186 13.89 -0.85 5.84
N PHE A 187 14.37 -0.41 7.01
CA PHE A 187 14.65 1.01 7.24
C PHE A 187 15.73 1.55 6.29
N GLY A 188 16.80 0.79 6.06
CA GLY A 188 17.84 1.16 5.08
C GLY A 188 17.29 1.27 3.65
N LEU A 189 16.38 0.36 3.25
CA LEU A 189 15.71 0.41 1.95
C LEU A 189 14.81 1.64 1.86
N SER A 190 14.00 1.94 2.87
CA SER A 190 13.10 3.11 2.85
C SER A 190 13.87 4.43 2.70
N ILE A 191 15.03 4.57 3.36
CA ILE A 191 15.92 5.73 3.14
C ILE A 191 16.41 5.79 1.69
N SER A 192 16.84 4.65 1.13
CA SER A 192 17.30 4.58 -0.25
C SER A 192 16.20 5.00 -1.23
N GLU A 193 14.96 4.57 -1.00
CA GLU A 193 13.80 4.94 -1.81
C GLU A 193 13.47 6.42 -1.68
N ALA A 194 13.43 6.96 -0.45
CA ALA A 194 13.21 8.37 -0.24
C ALA A 194 14.25 9.24 -0.97
N ILE A 195 15.53 8.81 -1.00
CA ILE A 195 16.58 9.48 -1.78
C ILE A 195 16.31 9.40 -3.29
N LYS A 196 15.84 8.24 -3.81
CA LYS A 196 15.49 8.08 -5.23
C LYS A 196 14.30 8.98 -5.60
N ILE A 197 13.26 9.02 -4.78
CA ILE A 197 12.09 9.88 -4.94
C ILE A 197 12.51 11.35 -4.99
N ASN A 198 13.25 11.83 -4.01
CA ASN A 198 13.73 13.22 -3.95
C ASN A 198 14.65 13.61 -5.13
N ASN A 199 15.24 12.65 -5.82
CA ASN A 199 16.05 12.89 -7.01
C ASN A 199 15.27 12.76 -8.32
N PHE A 200 13.97 12.47 -8.29
CA PHE A 200 13.16 12.16 -9.46
C PHE A 200 13.21 13.24 -10.54
N GLU A 201 13.01 14.50 -10.21
CA GLU A 201 13.07 15.60 -11.17
C GLU A 201 14.40 15.63 -11.94
N ARG A 202 15.51 15.36 -11.26
CA ARG A 202 16.83 15.31 -11.88
C ARG A 202 17.00 14.07 -12.76
N THR A 203 16.53 12.91 -12.33
CA THR A 203 16.74 11.62 -13.01
C THR A 203 15.79 11.39 -14.16
N SER A 204 14.61 12.04 -14.17
CA SER A 204 13.60 11.97 -15.22
C SER A 204 13.63 13.16 -16.20
N LYS A 205 14.51 14.15 -15.96
CA LYS A 205 14.55 15.44 -16.68
C LYS A 205 14.51 15.30 -18.20
N ASP A 206 15.33 14.40 -18.73
CA ASP A 206 15.51 14.23 -20.18
C ASP A 206 14.65 13.11 -20.76
N PHE A 207 13.74 12.54 -19.93
CA PHE A 207 12.86 11.47 -20.39
C PHE A 207 11.72 12.02 -21.23
N VAL A 208 11.51 11.42 -22.42
CA VAL A 208 10.40 11.70 -23.34
C VAL A 208 9.82 10.39 -23.84
N TYR A 209 8.50 10.37 -24.01
CA TYR A 209 7.77 9.20 -24.53
C TYR A 209 7.87 9.04 -26.04
N ASN A 210 8.24 10.10 -26.77
CA ASN A 210 8.23 10.14 -28.24
C ASN A 210 6.85 9.73 -28.80
N VAL A 211 5.81 10.42 -28.34
CA VAL A 211 4.43 10.08 -28.63
C VAL A 211 4.05 10.46 -30.05
N SER A 212 3.35 9.55 -30.72
CA SER A 212 2.57 9.84 -31.93
C SER A 212 1.15 9.31 -31.76
N ARG A 213 0.22 9.76 -32.60
CA ARG A 213 -1.19 9.28 -32.55
C ARG A 213 -1.54 8.57 -33.84
N GLU A 214 -2.11 7.38 -33.69
CA GLU A 214 -2.49 6.56 -34.85
C GLU A 214 -3.76 7.05 -35.51
N ARG A 215 -4.75 7.48 -34.70
CA ARG A 215 -6.04 8.00 -35.15
C ARG A 215 -6.27 9.38 -34.56
N ALA A 216 -6.46 10.36 -35.41
CA ALA A 216 -6.88 11.71 -35.02
C ALA A 216 -8.41 11.76 -34.91
N VAL A 217 -8.90 12.43 -33.86
CA VAL A 217 -10.31 12.70 -33.66
C VAL A 217 -10.53 14.19 -33.96
N PRO A 218 -11.40 14.54 -34.96
CA PRO A 218 -11.67 15.94 -35.28
C PRO A 218 -12.52 16.65 -34.21
N GLN A 219 -13.29 15.89 -33.43
CA GLN A 219 -14.12 16.41 -32.34
C GLN A 219 -13.28 16.63 -31.09
N ARG A 220 -13.85 17.34 -30.11
CA ARG A 220 -13.27 17.48 -28.79
C ARG A 220 -13.10 16.12 -28.12
N GLU A 221 -11.96 15.91 -27.47
CA GLU A 221 -11.64 14.67 -26.76
C GLU A 221 -11.55 14.94 -25.26
N ILE A 222 -12.26 14.19 -24.45
CA ILE A 222 -12.23 14.29 -22.99
C ILE A 222 -12.06 12.89 -22.41
N TYR A 223 -10.89 12.59 -21.89
CA TYR A 223 -10.59 11.31 -21.28
C TYR A 223 -10.39 11.47 -19.77
N VAL A 224 -10.91 10.51 -19.02
CA VAL A 224 -10.88 10.54 -17.55
C VAL A 224 -10.31 9.22 -17.03
N LEU A 225 -9.24 9.29 -16.23
CA LEU A 225 -8.79 8.21 -15.37
C LEU A 225 -9.26 8.52 -13.96
N VAL A 226 -10.05 7.63 -13.36
CA VAL A 226 -10.41 7.68 -11.94
C VAL A 226 -9.58 6.63 -11.20
N ILE A 227 -8.71 7.09 -10.33
CA ILE A 227 -7.95 6.25 -9.41
C ILE A 227 -8.78 6.11 -8.13
N GLY A 228 -9.29 4.90 -7.90
CA GLY A 228 -9.98 4.53 -6.67
C GLY A 228 -8.99 4.22 -5.56
N GLU A 229 -9.44 4.33 -4.31
CA GLU A 229 -8.66 4.06 -3.12
C GLU A 229 -9.28 2.93 -2.31
N ALA A 230 -8.47 1.92 -1.96
CA ALA A 230 -8.80 0.79 -1.07
C ALA A 230 -10.09 0.02 -1.46
N SER A 231 -10.49 0.02 -2.74
CA SER A 231 -11.78 -0.48 -3.20
C SER A 231 -11.70 -1.90 -3.75
N ARG A 232 -11.84 -2.89 -2.85
CA ARG A 232 -11.76 -4.32 -3.21
C ARG A 232 -12.97 -4.79 -4.02
N ALA A 233 -12.76 -5.61 -5.03
CA ALA A 233 -13.82 -6.17 -5.89
C ALA A 233 -14.85 -7.00 -5.10
N ALA A 234 -14.43 -7.65 -4.01
CA ALA A 234 -15.26 -8.55 -3.21
C ALA A 234 -16.52 -7.88 -2.60
N ASN A 235 -16.53 -6.55 -2.43
CA ASN A 235 -17.67 -5.79 -1.91
C ASN A 235 -18.46 -5.04 -2.99
N TRP A 236 -18.19 -5.30 -4.27
CA TRP A 236 -18.93 -4.71 -5.38
C TRP A 236 -20.03 -5.63 -5.88
N GLN A 237 -21.28 -5.17 -5.87
CA GLN A 237 -22.42 -5.89 -6.47
C GLN A 237 -22.16 -6.23 -7.95
N LEU A 238 -21.46 -5.36 -8.66
CA LEU A 238 -21.07 -5.53 -10.06
C LEU A 238 -20.20 -6.79 -10.28
N TYR A 239 -19.51 -7.26 -9.25
CA TYR A 239 -18.67 -8.47 -9.27
C TYR A 239 -19.32 -9.66 -8.54
N GLY A 240 -20.58 -9.55 -8.15
CA GLY A 240 -21.33 -10.64 -7.55
C GLY A 240 -21.49 -10.58 -6.03
N TYR A 241 -21.13 -9.46 -5.39
CA TYR A 241 -21.40 -9.26 -3.97
C TYR A 241 -22.92 -9.20 -3.72
N GLU A 242 -23.37 -9.81 -2.62
CA GLU A 242 -24.79 -9.95 -2.32
C GLU A 242 -25.49 -8.64 -1.93
N ARG A 243 -24.75 -7.69 -1.33
CA ARG A 243 -25.29 -6.38 -0.95
C ARG A 243 -25.32 -5.43 -2.15
N ARG A 244 -26.34 -4.57 -2.19
CA ARG A 244 -26.57 -3.60 -3.27
C ARG A 244 -25.65 -2.38 -3.12
N THR A 245 -24.37 -2.56 -3.35
CA THR A 245 -23.33 -1.52 -3.23
C THR A 245 -23.10 -0.73 -4.52
N ASN A 246 -23.57 -1.23 -5.68
CA ASN A 246 -23.44 -0.53 -6.98
C ASN A 246 -24.76 -0.42 -7.74
N PRO A 247 -25.87 0.13 -7.15
CA PRO A 247 -27.18 0.14 -7.80
C PRO A 247 -27.24 0.99 -9.06
N LYS A 248 -26.48 2.10 -9.15
CA LYS A 248 -26.45 2.99 -10.31
C LYS A 248 -25.69 2.36 -11.48
N LEU A 249 -24.49 1.84 -11.23
CA LEU A 249 -23.69 1.15 -12.25
C LEU A 249 -24.37 -0.15 -12.73
N MET A 250 -25.02 -0.88 -11.84
CA MET A 250 -25.80 -2.08 -12.21
C MET A 250 -27.01 -1.78 -13.12
N ALA A 251 -27.54 -0.56 -13.09
CA ALA A 251 -28.64 -0.14 -13.96
C ALA A 251 -28.16 0.28 -15.36
N ARG A 252 -26.85 0.33 -15.61
CA ARG A 252 -26.25 0.73 -16.89
C ARG A 252 -25.89 -0.49 -17.74
N ASP A 253 -26.08 -0.36 -19.05
CA ASP A 253 -25.67 -1.35 -20.05
C ASP A 253 -24.47 -0.90 -20.89
N ASP A 254 -23.94 0.29 -20.60
CA ASP A 254 -22.87 0.96 -21.37
C ASP A 254 -21.52 0.98 -20.62
N ILE A 255 -21.38 0.23 -19.53
CA ILE A 255 -20.14 0.05 -18.79
C ILE A 255 -19.48 -1.31 -19.09
N PHE A 256 -18.16 -1.36 -18.96
CA PHE A 256 -17.31 -2.53 -19.23
C PHE A 256 -16.50 -2.89 -18.00
N PRO A 257 -17.00 -3.74 -17.08
CA PRO A 257 -16.27 -4.15 -15.88
C PRO A 257 -15.16 -5.16 -16.24
N PHE A 258 -13.96 -4.94 -15.69
CA PHE A 258 -12.82 -5.86 -15.78
C PHE A 258 -12.74 -6.68 -14.50
N ARG A 259 -13.17 -7.94 -14.58
CA ARG A 259 -13.45 -8.79 -13.41
C ARG A 259 -12.23 -9.48 -12.81
N ALA A 260 -11.11 -9.50 -13.51
CA ALA A 260 -9.90 -10.20 -13.08
C ALA A 260 -8.70 -9.26 -12.87
N MET A 261 -8.99 -7.99 -12.55
CA MET A 261 -7.97 -6.98 -12.24
C MET A 261 -7.35 -7.23 -10.86
N THR A 262 -6.01 -7.28 -10.81
CA THR A 262 -5.27 -7.37 -9.56
C THR A 262 -4.29 -6.20 -9.44
N THR A 263 -4.03 -5.74 -8.21
CA THR A 263 -3.04 -4.67 -8.01
C THR A 263 -1.61 -5.18 -8.12
N LEU A 264 -0.70 -4.28 -8.50
CA LEU A 264 0.76 -4.51 -8.47
C LEU A 264 1.34 -4.36 -7.05
N SER A 265 0.67 -3.65 -6.15
CA SER A 265 1.08 -3.46 -4.77
C SER A 265 -0.15 -3.14 -3.91
N ASN A 266 -0.08 -3.47 -2.63
CA ASN A 266 -1.14 -3.21 -1.64
C ASN A 266 -0.92 -1.91 -0.84
N THR A 267 -0.14 -0.98 -1.37
CA THR A 267 0.11 0.34 -0.76
C THR A 267 -0.08 1.45 -1.78
N THR A 268 -0.79 2.51 -1.42
CA THR A 268 -1.13 3.63 -2.31
C THR A 268 0.12 4.29 -2.89
N HIS A 269 1.12 4.58 -2.04
CA HIS A 269 2.35 5.26 -2.46
C HIS A 269 3.22 4.45 -3.44
N LYS A 270 2.98 3.16 -3.60
CA LYS A 270 3.63 2.29 -4.61
C LYS A 270 2.68 1.97 -5.77
N SER A 271 1.42 1.63 -5.48
CA SER A 271 0.46 1.23 -6.50
C SER A 271 0.09 2.37 -7.44
N VAL A 272 -0.25 3.56 -6.92
CA VAL A 272 -0.66 4.70 -7.76
C VAL A 272 0.46 5.16 -8.71
N PRO A 273 1.73 5.33 -8.27
CA PRO A 273 2.82 5.61 -9.21
C PRO A 273 2.98 4.55 -10.30
N LEU A 274 2.85 3.26 -9.96
CA LEU A 274 2.92 2.18 -10.95
C LEU A 274 1.74 2.24 -11.94
N MET A 275 0.53 2.57 -11.48
CA MET A 275 -0.65 2.78 -12.36
C MET A 275 -0.47 3.96 -13.31
N LEU A 276 0.21 5.01 -12.87
CA LEU A 276 0.48 6.22 -13.66
C LEU A 276 1.72 6.11 -14.55
N SER A 277 2.44 5.00 -14.53
CA SER A 277 3.69 4.83 -15.29
C SER A 277 3.64 3.66 -16.27
N SER A 278 4.53 3.70 -17.28
CA SER A 278 4.75 2.59 -18.22
C SER A 278 5.66 1.49 -17.64
N VAL A 279 5.99 1.55 -16.36
CA VAL A 279 6.99 0.68 -15.74
C VAL A 279 6.37 -0.65 -15.36
N ALA A 280 6.90 -1.74 -15.90
CA ALA A 280 6.52 -3.09 -15.48
C ALA A 280 7.09 -3.42 -14.08
N ALA A 281 6.45 -4.35 -13.37
CA ALA A 281 6.92 -4.80 -12.05
C ALA A 281 8.40 -5.26 -12.07
N THR A 282 8.83 -5.89 -13.16
CA THR A 282 10.21 -6.37 -13.36
C THR A 282 11.24 -5.26 -13.58
N GLU A 283 10.77 -4.04 -13.83
CA GLU A 283 11.59 -2.85 -14.05
C GLU A 283 11.36 -1.77 -12.99
N HIS A 284 10.91 -2.13 -11.78
CA HIS A 284 10.43 -1.21 -10.75
C HIS A 284 11.35 0.01 -10.56
N ASP A 285 12.66 -0.15 -10.54
CA ASP A 285 13.62 0.97 -10.37
C ASP A 285 13.52 2.04 -11.47
N MET A 286 12.92 1.73 -12.62
CA MET A 286 12.72 2.71 -13.69
C MET A 286 11.66 3.75 -13.37
N ILE A 287 10.82 3.53 -12.33
CA ILE A 287 9.82 4.50 -11.86
C ILE A 287 10.46 5.81 -11.39
N TYR A 288 11.69 5.76 -10.90
CA TYR A 288 12.46 6.93 -10.47
C TYR A 288 13.16 7.67 -11.62
N ARG A 289 12.93 7.25 -12.88
CA ARG A 289 13.60 7.78 -14.09
C ARG A 289 12.67 8.05 -15.24
N ARG A 290 11.46 7.51 -15.25
CA ARG A 290 10.44 7.70 -16.28
C ARG A 290 9.34 8.60 -15.76
N LYS A 291 8.89 9.55 -16.56
CA LYS A 291 7.71 10.38 -16.27
C LYS A 291 6.43 9.55 -16.34
N GLY A 292 5.32 10.14 -15.91
CA GLY A 292 4.04 9.47 -15.83
C GLY A 292 3.12 9.69 -17.02
N LEU A 293 1.88 9.18 -16.89
CA LEU A 293 0.80 9.27 -17.87
C LEU A 293 0.52 10.72 -18.29
N LEU A 294 0.52 11.64 -17.33
CA LEU A 294 0.28 13.07 -17.58
C LEU A 294 1.30 13.65 -18.55
N ALA A 295 2.59 13.37 -18.36
CA ALA A 295 3.63 13.79 -19.29
C ALA A 295 3.44 13.20 -20.69
N MET A 296 3.03 11.93 -20.80
CA MET A 296 2.74 11.29 -22.08
C MET A 296 1.59 12.00 -22.82
N PHE A 297 0.54 12.36 -22.11
CA PHE A 297 -0.60 13.08 -22.68
C PHE A 297 -0.24 14.52 -23.06
N ASN A 298 0.60 15.21 -22.28
CA ASN A 298 1.13 16.53 -22.64
C ASN A 298 1.90 16.48 -23.96
N GLU A 299 2.78 15.47 -24.15
CA GLU A 299 3.50 15.29 -25.43
C GLU A 299 2.53 15.06 -26.62
N ALA A 300 1.35 14.47 -26.37
CA ALA A 300 0.31 14.27 -27.38
C ALA A 300 -0.59 15.52 -27.60
N GLY A 301 -0.31 16.60 -26.89
CA GLY A 301 -1.02 17.88 -26.97
C GLY A 301 -2.39 17.88 -26.28
N PHE A 302 -2.54 17.14 -25.19
CA PHE A 302 -3.68 17.22 -24.28
C PHE A 302 -3.39 18.24 -23.19
N GLU A 303 -4.40 19.04 -22.86
CA GLU A 303 -4.45 19.77 -21.59
C GLU A 303 -4.70 18.79 -20.47
N THR A 304 -3.82 18.73 -19.50
CA THR A 304 -3.87 17.70 -18.44
C THR A 304 -4.23 18.28 -17.08
N TYR A 305 -5.06 17.55 -16.37
CA TYR A 305 -5.53 17.89 -15.03
C TYR A 305 -5.26 16.71 -14.08
N PHE A 306 -4.67 17.00 -12.93
CA PHE A 306 -4.63 16.09 -11.79
C PHE A 306 -5.48 16.71 -10.67
N ILE A 307 -6.61 16.07 -10.33
CA ILE A 307 -7.53 16.55 -9.29
C ILE A 307 -7.56 15.50 -8.20
N SER A 308 -7.10 15.85 -7.00
CA SER A 308 -7.00 14.92 -5.87
C SER A 308 -7.84 15.36 -4.68
N ASN A 309 -8.58 14.42 -4.10
CA ASN A 309 -9.25 14.58 -2.81
C ASN A 309 -8.34 14.11 -1.64
N GLN A 310 -7.16 13.60 -1.94
CA GLN A 310 -6.11 13.33 -0.96
C GLN A 310 -5.10 14.47 -0.95
N SER A 311 -4.59 14.81 0.25
CA SER A 311 -3.58 15.85 0.40
C SER A 311 -2.22 15.42 -0.17
N PRO A 312 -1.36 16.36 -0.61
CA PRO A 312 0.02 16.03 -0.99
C PRO A 312 0.77 15.36 0.17
N GLN A 313 1.54 14.35 -0.14
CA GLN A 313 2.26 13.53 0.84
C GLN A 313 3.79 13.61 0.70
N GLY A 314 4.31 14.33 -0.30
CA GLY A 314 5.74 14.34 -0.64
C GLY A 314 6.23 12.98 -1.19
N ALA A 315 5.31 12.16 -1.68
CA ALA A 315 5.55 10.84 -2.25
C ALA A 315 5.73 10.90 -3.77
N MET A 316 6.05 9.75 -4.38
CA MET A 316 6.23 9.65 -5.85
C MET A 316 4.98 10.09 -6.62
N ILE A 317 3.79 9.94 -6.02
CA ILE A 317 2.51 10.38 -6.61
C ILE A 317 2.55 11.87 -6.93
N ASP A 318 3.02 12.70 -5.99
CA ASP A 318 3.05 14.16 -6.16
C ASP A 318 4.01 14.59 -7.28
N TYR A 319 5.14 13.88 -7.43
CA TYR A 319 6.07 14.15 -8.52
C TYR A 319 5.48 13.79 -9.91
N LEU A 320 4.74 12.70 -10.00
CA LEU A 320 4.04 12.33 -11.25
C LEU A 320 2.83 13.24 -11.51
N ALA A 321 2.14 13.68 -10.46
CA ALA A 321 1.04 14.64 -10.54
C ALA A 321 1.53 16.02 -11.02
N ALA A 322 2.73 16.44 -10.61
CA ALA A 322 3.33 17.71 -11.03
C ALA A 322 3.65 17.79 -12.53
N ASP A 323 3.64 16.66 -13.25
CA ASP A 323 3.71 16.67 -14.71
C ASP A 323 2.41 17.19 -15.36
N ALA A 324 1.28 17.29 -14.63
CA ALA A 324 0.05 17.88 -15.15
C ALA A 324 0.18 19.39 -15.34
N GLU A 325 -0.46 19.94 -16.38
CA GLU A 325 -0.53 21.40 -16.58
C GLU A 325 -1.37 22.07 -15.50
N ASN A 326 -2.34 21.35 -14.93
CA ASN A 326 -3.22 21.83 -13.88
C ASN A 326 -3.29 20.81 -12.73
N VAL A 327 -2.80 21.18 -11.55
CA VAL A 327 -2.84 20.35 -10.34
C VAL A 327 -3.78 21.00 -9.32
N ILE A 328 -4.80 20.26 -8.89
CA ILE A 328 -5.81 20.73 -7.95
C ILE A 328 -5.92 19.73 -6.80
N TYR A 329 -5.59 20.17 -5.60
CA TYR A 329 -5.87 19.42 -4.38
C TYR A 329 -7.09 20.05 -3.71
N LEU A 330 -8.11 19.23 -3.42
CA LEU A 330 -9.30 19.69 -2.73
C LEU A 330 -9.01 20.00 -1.26
N ASP A 331 -9.83 20.87 -0.67
CA ASP A 331 -9.75 21.16 0.75
C ASP A 331 -10.08 19.92 1.59
N ALA A 332 -9.41 19.77 2.73
CA ALA A 332 -9.62 18.64 3.63
C ALA A 332 -11.10 18.54 4.07
N GLY A 333 -11.63 17.33 4.13
CA GLY A 333 -13.00 17.05 4.53
C GLY A 333 -14.04 17.16 3.42
N GLN A 334 -13.62 17.37 2.18
CA GLN A 334 -14.51 17.26 1.02
C GLN A 334 -14.77 15.78 0.69
N TYR A 335 -15.93 15.52 0.07
CA TYR A 335 -16.23 14.22 -0.53
C TYR A 335 -15.81 14.18 -2.00
N ASP A 336 -15.57 12.98 -2.53
CA ASP A 336 -15.07 12.80 -3.90
C ASP A 336 -15.91 13.48 -4.98
N ALA A 337 -17.24 13.64 -4.78
CA ALA A 337 -18.09 14.38 -5.71
C ALA A 337 -17.70 15.85 -5.90
N ALA A 338 -16.91 16.45 -5.00
CA ALA A 338 -16.40 17.81 -5.21
C ALA A 338 -15.44 17.90 -6.41
N MET A 339 -14.76 16.81 -6.77
CA MET A 339 -13.92 16.74 -7.97
C MET A 339 -14.70 16.93 -9.26
N ILE A 340 -15.98 16.51 -9.30
CA ILE A 340 -16.86 16.68 -10.47
C ILE A 340 -17.04 18.15 -10.79
N LYS A 341 -17.28 18.99 -9.76
CA LYS A 341 -17.45 20.43 -9.95
C LYS A 341 -16.17 21.09 -10.48
N ALA A 342 -15.00 20.65 -9.99
CA ALA A 342 -13.72 21.15 -10.50
C ALA A 342 -13.52 20.75 -11.97
N MET A 343 -13.87 19.51 -12.34
CA MET A 343 -13.79 19.03 -13.72
C MET A 343 -14.79 19.74 -14.63
N GLU A 344 -16.04 19.95 -14.20
CA GLU A 344 -17.05 20.71 -14.95
C GLU A 344 -16.60 22.14 -15.25
N SER A 345 -16.05 22.82 -14.23
CA SER A 345 -15.51 24.17 -14.43
C SER A 345 -14.36 24.16 -15.44
N ALA A 346 -13.43 23.23 -15.33
CA ALA A 346 -12.32 23.11 -16.27
C ALA A 346 -12.80 22.85 -17.71
N ILE A 347 -13.77 21.96 -17.90
CA ILE A 347 -14.35 21.66 -19.23
C ILE A 347 -15.06 22.88 -19.83
N LYS A 348 -15.78 23.65 -19.00
CA LYS A 348 -16.54 24.82 -19.43
C LYS A 348 -15.63 26.02 -19.73
N ASP A 349 -14.64 26.23 -18.87
CA ASP A 349 -13.83 27.45 -18.92
C ASP A 349 -12.62 27.33 -19.88
N ASN A 350 -12.24 26.10 -20.25
CA ASN A 350 -11.12 25.82 -21.13
C ASN A 350 -11.59 25.37 -22.53
N PRO A 351 -11.26 26.10 -23.61
CA PRO A 351 -11.61 25.74 -24.98
C PRO A 351 -10.75 24.62 -25.56
N ALA A 352 -9.85 24.01 -24.79
CA ALA A 352 -8.95 22.95 -25.27
C ALA A 352 -9.71 21.84 -25.98
N GLN A 353 -9.19 21.43 -27.13
CA GLN A 353 -9.80 20.36 -27.94
C GLN A 353 -9.53 18.97 -27.38
N LYS A 354 -8.49 18.82 -26.56
CA LYS A 354 -8.09 17.54 -25.97
C LYS A 354 -7.79 17.74 -24.51
N MET A 355 -8.47 16.98 -23.67
CA MET A 355 -8.32 17.07 -22.21
C MET A 355 -8.14 15.68 -21.61
N LEU A 356 -7.21 15.55 -20.66
CA LEU A 356 -7.11 14.40 -19.76
C LEU A 356 -7.34 14.86 -18.33
N PHE A 357 -8.23 14.17 -17.64
CA PHE A 357 -8.41 14.31 -16.20
C PHE A 357 -7.94 13.03 -15.49
N VAL A 358 -7.09 13.18 -14.48
CA VAL A 358 -6.79 12.13 -13.51
C VAL A 358 -7.45 12.55 -12.20
N LEU A 359 -8.47 11.80 -11.78
CA LEU A 359 -9.21 12.03 -10.54
C LEU A 359 -8.70 11.03 -9.48
N HIS A 360 -8.03 11.53 -8.45
CA HIS A 360 -7.49 10.72 -7.37
C HIS A 360 -8.42 10.81 -6.16
N THR A 361 -9.23 9.75 -5.94
CA THR A 361 -10.28 9.73 -4.93
C THR A 361 -9.74 9.47 -3.52
N TYR A 362 -10.52 9.86 -2.51
CA TYR A 362 -10.32 9.36 -1.15
C TYR A 362 -11.01 7.99 -0.95
N GLY A 363 -11.98 7.67 -1.80
CA GLY A 363 -12.57 6.35 -1.98
C GLY A 363 -13.05 5.66 -0.72
N SER A 364 -12.50 4.47 -0.47
CA SER A 364 -12.82 3.64 0.71
C SER A 364 -11.65 3.59 1.71
N HIS A 365 -10.83 4.65 1.77
CA HIS A 365 -9.76 4.75 2.77
C HIS A 365 -10.31 4.77 4.20
N TYR A 366 -9.63 4.13 5.13
CA TYR A 366 -9.96 4.18 6.55
C TYR A 366 -9.85 5.64 7.07
N SER A 367 -10.75 6.19 7.89
CA SER A 367 -11.93 5.66 8.54
C SER A 367 -13.17 5.78 7.63
N TYR A 368 -13.78 4.66 7.27
CA TYR A 368 -14.74 4.55 6.16
C TYR A 368 -15.95 5.46 6.26
N GLN A 369 -16.53 5.69 7.47
CA GLN A 369 -17.73 6.51 7.64
C GLN A 369 -17.51 7.99 7.31
N HIS A 370 -16.26 8.44 7.21
CA HIS A 370 -15.93 9.81 6.79
C HIS A 370 -15.81 9.94 5.26
N ARG A 371 -16.00 8.85 4.52
CA ARG A 371 -15.82 8.83 3.06
C ARG A 371 -17.11 9.08 2.29
N TYR A 372 -18.26 9.19 2.96
CA TYR A 372 -19.55 9.43 2.33
C TYR A 372 -20.44 10.37 3.16
N PRO A 373 -21.31 11.17 2.52
CA PRO A 373 -22.35 11.94 3.20
C PRO A 373 -23.37 11.02 3.88
N ARG A 374 -23.98 11.48 4.97
CA ARG A 374 -24.88 10.68 5.81
C ARG A 374 -26.08 10.08 5.07
N GLU A 375 -26.54 10.70 3.98
CA GLU A 375 -27.60 10.16 3.11
C GLU A 375 -27.21 8.85 2.41
N PHE A 376 -25.92 8.54 2.33
CA PHE A 376 -25.41 7.27 1.80
C PHE A 376 -25.22 6.19 2.86
N ALA A 377 -25.53 6.45 4.13
CA ALA A 377 -25.48 5.47 5.22
C ALA A 377 -26.66 4.48 5.12
N ARG A 378 -26.60 3.62 4.13
CA ARG A 378 -27.63 2.60 3.86
C ARG A 378 -27.53 1.38 4.78
N TYR A 379 -26.31 0.96 5.04
CA TYR A 379 -26.01 -0.18 5.90
C TYR A 379 -25.64 0.34 7.29
N THR A 380 -26.42 -0.02 8.31
CA THR A 380 -26.28 0.48 9.69
C THR A 380 -26.35 -0.67 10.70
N PRO A 381 -25.73 -0.55 11.86
CA PRO A 381 -24.93 0.59 12.34
C PRO A 381 -23.61 0.73 11.57
N ASP A 382 -23.17 1.98 11.37
CA ASP A 382 -21.95 2.34 10.62
C ASP A 382 -21.10 3.39 11.34
N ASP A 383 -21.30 3.52 12.66
CA ASP A 383 -20.58 4.47 13.49
C ASP A 383 -19.07 4.19 13.51
N ASP A 384 -18.29 5.24 13.81
CA ASP A 384 -16.85 5.10 14.05
C ASP A 384 -16.61 4.26 15.30
N VAL A 385 -15.97 3.13 15.10
CA VAL A 385 -15.71 2.16 16.16
C VAL A 385 -14.25 1.71 16.10
N ALA A 386 -13.71 1.39 17.27
CA ALA A 386 -12.37 0.84 17.36
C ALA A 386 -12.23 -0.45 16.52
N ILE A 387 -11.09 -0.59 15.85
CA ILE A 387 -10.73 -1.80 15.10
C ILE A 387 -10.76 -3.00 16.05
N SER A 388 -11.73 -3.87 15.84
CA SER A 388 -11.96 -5.02 16.71
C SER A 388 -12.85 -6.06 16.03
N LYS A 389 -12.59 -7.35 16.30
CA LYS A 389 -13.48 -8.44 15.84
C LYS A 389 -14.94 -8.28 16.26
N LYS A 390 -15.20 -7.57 17.37
CA LYS A 390 -16.58 -7.30 17.84
C LYS A 390 -17.31 -6.30 16.97
N ASN A 391 -16.59 -5.45 16.24
CA ASN A 391 -17.11 -4.34 15.46
C ASN A 391 -17.07 -4.61 13.96
N ILE A 392 -16.76 -5.86 13.54
CA ILE A 392 -16.61 -6.23 12.11
C ILE A 392 -17.82 -5.81 11.28
N GLU A 393 -19.04 -6.03 11.80
CA GLU A 393 -20.26 -5.70 11.06
C GLU A 393 -20.40 -4.19 10.85
N GLN A 394 -20.14 -3.37 11.86
CA GLN A 394 -20.18 -1.91 11.72
C GLN A 394 -19.12 -1.41 10.74
N MET A 395 -17.89 -1.91 10.83
CA MET A 395 -16.82 -1.57 9.89
C MET A 395 -17.16 -1.98 8.47
N ARG A 396 -17.73 -3.17 8.26
CA ARG A 396 -18.19 -3.63 6.94
C ARG A 396 -19.35 -2.79 6.42
N ASN A 397 -20.28 -2.37 7.27
CA ASN A 397 -21.38 -1.50 6.89
C ASN A 397 -20.87 -0.14 6.42
N ALA A 398 -19.95 0.48 7.16
CA ALA A 398 -19.31 1.73 6.76
C ALA A 398 -18.52 1.58 5.45
N TYR A 399 -17.79 0.49 5.29
CA TYR A 399 -17.06 0.18 4.05
C TYR A 399 -18.01 -0.01 2.86
N ASP A 400 -19.11 -0.76 3.02
CA ASP A 400 -20.10 -0.95 1.96
C ASP A 400 -20.81 0.37 1.58
N ASN A 401 -21.02 1.27 2.55
CA ASN A 401 -21.54 2.62 2.29
C ASN A 401 -20.54 3.48 1.50
N SER A 402 -19.24 3.36 1.74
CA SER A 402 -18.22 4.07 0.95
C SER A 402 -18.19 3.57 -0.50
N ILE A 403 -18.37 2.25 -0.72
CA ILE A 403 -18.52 1.69 -2.08
C ILE A 403 -19.81 2.20 -2.75
N LEU A 404 -20.90 2.29 -2.01
CA LEU A 404 -22.16 2.86 -2.51
C LEU A 404 -21.99 4.34 -2.94
N TYR A 405 -21.18 5.09 -2.21
CA TYR A 405 -20.86 6.47 -2.59
C TYR A 405 -19.92 6.54 -3.81
N THR A 406 -18.97 5.61 -3.92
CA THR A 406 -18.15 5.46 -5.14
C THR A 406 -19.00 5.15 -6.37
N ASP A 407 -20.02 4.28 -6.25
CA ASP A 407 -21.01 4.01 -7.31
C ASP A 407 -21.73 5.28 -7.76
N TYR A 408 -22.19 6.09 -6.81
CA TYR A 408 -22.78 7.41 -7.09
C TYR A 408 -21.78 8.31 -7.82
N PHE A 409 -20.59 8.48 -7.30
CA PHE A 409 -19.55 9.34 -7.85
C PHE A 409 -19.21 8.97 -9.31
N LEU A 410 -18.95 7.70 -9.57
CA LEU A 410 -18.65 7.22 -10.92
C LEU A 410 -19.81 7.42 -11.89
N ASN A 411 -21.05 7.20 -11.44
CA ASN A 411 -22.22 7.46 -12.27
C ASN A 411 -22.35 8.95 -12.62
N GLU A 412 -22.12 9.85 -11.66
CA GLU A 412 -22.19 11.30 -11.92
C GLU A 412 -21.09 11.76 -12.90
N VAL A 413 -19.87 11.20 -12.81
CA VAL A 413 -18.82 11.44 -13.82
C VAL A 413 -19.27 10.97 -15.20
N ILE A 414 -19.86 9.78 -15.30
CA ILE A 414 -20.39 9.25 -16.57
C ILE A 414 -21.52 10.13 -17.13
N GLU A 415 -22.47 10.55 -16.30
CA GLU A 415 -23.58 11.43 -16.72
C GLU A 415 -23.05 12.78 -17.23
N MET A 416 -22.07 13.37 -16.52
CA MET A 416 -21.47 14.63 -16.93
C MET A 416 -20.75 14.51 -18.27
N LEU A 417 -19.97 13.43 -18.47
CA LEU A 417 -19.31 13.15 -19.75
C LEU A 417 -20.32 12.82 -20.87
N GLY A 418 -21.39 12.08 -20.55
CA GLY A 418 -22.49 11.78 -21.46
C GLY A 418 -23.24 13.03 -21.94
N GLY A 419 -23.27 14.07 -21.11
CA GLY A 419 -23.81 15.40 -21.47
C GLY A 419 -22.96 16.18 -22.50
N GLN A 420 -21.73 15.75 -22.79
CA GLN A 420 -20.84 16.37 -23.80
C GLN A 420 -21.13 15.79 -25.21
N ALA A 421 -22.26 16.12 -25.79
CA ALA A 421 -22.79 15.48 -27.01
C ALA A 421 -21.82 15.48 -28.20
N ASP A 422 -21.04 16.55 -28.36
CA ASP A 422 -20.10 16.74 -29.49
C ASP A 422 -18.66 16.32 -29.15
N ALA A 423 -18.44 15.72 -27.96
CA ALA A 423 -17.12 15.27 -27.52
C ALA A 423 -16.96 13.74 -27.55
N CYS A 424 -15.79 13.29 -27.95
CA CYS A 424 -15.35 11.92 -27.86
C CYS A 424 -14.84 11.67 -26.45
N CYS A 425 -15.67 11.03 -25.57
CA CYS A 425 -15.35 10.85 -24.17
C CYS A 425 -15.13 9.38 -23.82
N ALA A 426 -14.22 9.12 -22.90
CA ALA A 426 -14.02 7.83 -22.25
C ALA A 426 -13.63 8.02 -20.78
N MET A 427 -14.07 7.11 -19.93
CA MET A 427 -13.66 7.02 -18.53
C MET A 427 -13.08 5.62 -18.26
N PHE A 428 -12.00 5.55 -17.51
CA PHE A 428 -11.46 4.33 -16.95
C PHE A 428 -11.35 4.49 -15.43
N TYR A 429 -11.89 3.55 -14.68
CA TYR A 429 -11.78 3.49 -13.23
C TYR A 429 -10.98 2.26 -12.84
N CYS A 430 -10.06 2.41 -11.90
CA CYS A 430 -9.38 1.30 -11.25
C CYS A 430 -9.00 1.68 -9.83
N SER A 431 -9.33 0.81 -8.85
CA SER A 431 -8.78 0.98 -7.51
C SER A 431 -7.31 0.62 -7.49
N ASP A 432 -6.57 1.33 -6.68
CA ASP A 432 -5.13 1.16 -6.50
C ASP A 432 -4.80 -0.17 -5.77
N HIS A 433 -5.51 -0.49 -4.70
CA HIS A 433 -5.48 -1.75 -3.97
C HIS A 433 -6.85 -2.06 -3.36
N GLY A 434 -6.96 -3.19 -2.72
CA GLY A 434 -8.10 -3.57 -1.90
C GLY A 434 -7.81 -3.46 -0.40
N GLU A 435 -8.67 -4.07 0.43
CA GLU A 435 -8.71 -3.88 1.88
C GLU A 435 -9.11 -5.16 2.60
N ASP A 436 -8.42 -5.52 3.67
CA ASP A 436 -8.86 -6.56 4.60
C ASP A 436 -9.82 -5.98 5.65
N LEU A 437 -10.91 -6.69 5.91
CA LEU A 437 -11.92 -6.32 6.90
C LEU A 437 -12.09 -7.45 7.94
N MET A 438 -11.00 -8.04 8.40
CA MET A 438 -10.98 -9.23 9.29
C MET A 438 -11.72 -10.44 8.68
N ASP A 439 -11.64 -10.60 7.38
CA ASP A 439 -12.26 -11.71 6.67
C ASP A 439 -11.65 -13.05 7.13
N ASN A 440 -12.46 -14.11 7.06
CA ASN A 440 -12.04 -15.48 7.42
C ASN A 440 -11.51 -15.67 8.86
N GLY A 441 -11.77 -14.71 9.77
CA GLY A 441 -11.35 -14.79 11.16
C GLY A 441 -9.85 -14.61 11.42
N ASN A 442 -9.06 -14.32 10.41
CA ASN A 442 -7.60 -14.15 10.53
C ASN A 442 -7.20 -12.91 11.33
N GLY A 443 -8.08 -11.93 11.46
CA GLY A 443 -7.81 -10.70 12.20
C GLY A 443 -7.07 -9.64 11.39
N ASN A 444 -6.71 -9.92 10.12
CA ASN A 444 -6.10 -8.94 9.24
C ASN A 444 -7.07 -7.81 8.94
N PHE A 445 -6.59 -6.59 9.04
CA PHE A 445 -7.37 -5.38 8.83
C PHE A 445 -6.49 -4.36 8.09
N LEU A 446 -7.13 -3.51 7.28
CA LEU A 446 -6.44 -2.55 6.41
C LEU A 446 -5.65 -3.24 5.27
N HIS A 447 -4.70 -2.51 4.73
CA HIS A 447 -3.78 -2.89 3.66
C HIS A 447 -2.32 -2.70 4.13
N SER A 448 -1.35 -2.73 3.24
CA SER A 448 0.09 -2.55 3.54
C SER A 448 0.72 -3.66 4.38
N SER A 449 0.06 -4.80 4.54
CA SER A 449 0.68 -5.97 5.15
C SER A 449 1.72 -6.58 4.20
N PRO A 450 2.91 -6.97 4.69
CA PRO A 450 3.89 -7.71 3.89
C PRO A 450 3.35 -9.04 3.37
N LYS A 451 2.36 -9.62 4.07
CA LYS A 451 1.59 -10.79 3.63
C LYS A 451 0.28 -10.32 3.04
N THR A 452 0.28 -10.09 1.74
CA THR A 452 -0.92 -9.64 1.05
C THR A 452 -1.97 -10.75 0.93
N THR A 453 -3.24 -10.36 0.77
CA THR A 453 -4.37 -11.27 0.68
C THR A 453 -5.13 -11.10 -0.64
N TYR A 454 -6.07 -12.02 -0.90
CA TYR A 454 -7.04 -11.88 -1.98
C TYR A 454 -7.77 -10.52 -1.90
N TYR A 455 -8.17 -10.11 -0.71
CA TYR A 455 -8.96 -8.91 -0.49
C TYR A 455 -8.16 -7.62 -0.72
N GLN A 456 -6.85 -7.65 -0.49
CA GLN A 456 -5.96 -6.52 -0.79
C GLN A 456 -5.57 -6.45 -2.27
N THR A 457 -5.60 -7.59 -3.00
CA THR A 457 -5.10 -7.67 -4.38
C THR A 457 -6.17 -7.63 -5.45
N HIS A 458 -7.36 -8.17 -5.23
CA HIS A 458 -8.43 -8.16 -6.23
C HIS A 458 -9.22 -6.85 -6.15
N VAL A 459 -9.05 -6.00 -7.16
CA VAL A 459 -9.55 -4.62 -7.17
C VAL A 459 -10.68 -4.42 -8.17
N ALA A 460 -11.54 -3.43 -7.89
CA ALA A 460 -12.60 -3.02 -8.81
C ALA A 460 -12.03 -2.18 -9.96
N SER A 461 -12.45 -2.47 -11.18
CA SER A 461 -12.05 -1.75 -12.40
C SER A 461 -13.13 -1.81 -13.47
N LEU A 462 -13.37 -0.71 -14.17
CA LEU A 462 -14.32 -0.63 -15.27
C LEU A 462 -13.95 0.50 -16.26
N ALA A 463 -14.50 0.40 -17.48
CA ALA A 463 -14.47 1.48 -18.45
C ALA A 463 -15.89 1.90 -18.86
N TRP A 464 -16.00 3.13 -19.35
CA TRP A 464 -17.18 3.67 -20.03
C TRP A 464 -16.73 4.46 -21.25
N PHE A 465 -17.57 4.42 -22.31
CA PHE A 465 -17.31 5.10 -23.58
C PHE A 465 -18.55 5.82 -24.07
N SER A 466 -18.41 7.10 -24.45
CA SER A 466 -19.50 7.88 -25.04
C SER A 466 -20.00 7.26 -26.35
N PRO A 467 -21.25 7.57 -26.79
CA PRO A 467 -21.76 7.09 -28.07
C PRO A 467 -20.85 7.44 -29.26
N LEU A 468 -20.26 8.64 -29.24
CA LEU A 468 -19.33 9.06 -30.28
C LEU A 468 -18.03 8.23 -30.26
N TYR A 469 -17.45 7.96 -29.08
CA TYR A 469 -16.29 7.09 -28.95
C TYR A 469 -16.58 5.68 -29.49
N ARG A 470 -17.75 5.10 -29.11
CA ARG A 470 -18.16 3.76 -29.56
C ARG A 470 -18.30 3.66 -31.08
N ASN A 471 -18.69 4.75 -31.75
CA ASN A 471 -18.77 4.80 -33.22
C ASN A 471 -17.37 4.90 -33.85
N LEU A 472 -16.50 5.76 -33.32
CA LEU A 472 -15.17 6.01 -33.88
C LEU A 472 -14.19 4.88 -33.63
N PHE A 473 -14.32 4.20 -32.48
CA PHE A 473 -13.40 3.19 -31.97
C PHE A 473 -14.12 1.88 -31.60
N ALA A 474 -15.02 1.42 -32.48
CA ALA A 474 -15.80 0.21 -32.26
C ALA A 474 -14.92 -1.03 -31.99
N ASP A 475 -13.75 -1.10 -32.61
CA ASP A 475 -12.74 -2.13 -32.41
C ASP A 475 -12.21 -2.17 -30.96
N LYS A 476 -11.94 -1.01 -30.38
CA LYS A 476 -11.47 -0.89 -28.97
C LYS A 476 -12.57 -1.23 -27.98
N VAL A 477 -13.79 -0.81 -28.25
CA VAL A 477 -14.96 -1.13 -27.42
C VAL A 477 -15.25 -2.63 -27.43
N GLU A 478 -15.13 -3.27 -28.59
CA GLU A 478 -15.28 -4.73 -28.68
C GLU A 478 -14.15 -5.47 -27.96
N ALA A 479 -12.91 -4.96 -28.06
CA ALA A 479 -11.79 -5.49 -27.28
C ALA A 479 -12.04 -5.36 -25.77
N ALA A 480 -12.53 -4.21 -25.28
CA ALA A 480 -12.91 -4.03 -23.88
C ALA A 480 -13.93 -5.05 -23.41
N ARG A 481 -14.97 -5.31 -24.23
CA ARG A 481 -15.99 -6.33 -23.93
C ARG A 481 -15.38 -7.74 -23.84
N LYS A 482 -14.55 -8.10 -24.81
CA LYS A 482 -13.86 -9.39 -24.86
C LYS A 482 -12.92 -9.58 -23.68
N ASN A 483 -12.22 -8.52 -23.28
CA ASN A 483 -11.21 -8.55 -22.22
C ASN A 483 -11.81 -8.41 -20.80
N ALA A 484 -13.14 -8.46 -20.62
CA ALA A 484 -13.80 -8.35 -19.31
C ALA A 484 -13.30 -9.34 -18.25
N PHE A 485 -12.82 -10.49 -18.66
CA PHE A 485 -12.25 -11.53 -17.79
C PHE A 485 -10.74 -11.75 -18.02
N ALA A 486 -10.09 -10.82 -18.71
CA ALA A 486 -8.65 -10.89 -18.96
C ALA A 486 -7.87 -10.85 -17.64
N PRO A 487 -6.92 -11.76 -17.42
CA PRO A 487 -6.07 -11.77 -16.22
C PRO A 487 -5.11 -10.57 -16.27
N SER A 488 -5.55 -9.44 -15.73
CA SER A 488 -4.86 -8.16 -15.80
C SER A 488 -4.33 -7.70 -14.44
N THR A 489 -3.41 -6.77 -14.47
CA THR A 489 -2.92 -6.06 -13.27
C THR A 489 -3.08 -4.56 -13.45
N THR A 490 -2.90 -3.78 -12.37
CA THR A 490 -2.91 -2.32 -12.45
C THR A 490 -1.84 -1.74 -13.38
N HIS A 491 -0.86 -2.52 -13.84
CA HIS A 491 0.03 -2.16 -14.94
C HIS A 491 -0.73 -1.86 -16.26
N SER A 492 -1.86 -2.53 -16.47
CA SER A 492 -2.71 -2.28 -17.63
C SER A 492 -3.29 -0.87 -17.70
N VAL A 493 -3.35 -0.14 -16.58
CA VAL A 493 -4.02 1.17 -16.49
C VAL A 493 -3.36 2.20 -17.40
N PHE A 494 -2.06 2.39 -17.28
CA PHE A 494 -1.29 3.31 -18.14
C PHE A 494 -1.48 2.97 -19.63
N HIS A 495 -1.28 1.71 -19.98
CA HIS A 495 -1.32 1.25 -21.38
C HIS A 495 -2.74 1.31 -21.96
N THR A 496 -3.75 1.03 -21.15
CA THR A 496 -5.16 1.15 -21.57
C THR A 496 -5.55 2.61 -21.80
N MET A 497 -5.16 3.53 -20.91
CA MET A 497 -5.45 4.96 -21.09
C MET A 497 -4.76 5.54 -22.34
N ALA A 498 -3.51 5.22 -22.55
CA ALA A 498 -2.79 5.65 -23.73
C ALA A 498 -3.35 5.03 -25.04
N ASP A 499 -3.79 3.76 -24.98
CA ASP A 499 -4.44 3.10 -26.13
C ASP A 499 -5.85 3.66 -26.37
N ILE A 500 -6.64 4.00 -25.35
CA ILE A 500 -7.91 4.73 -25.49
C ILE A 500 -7.70 5.99 -26.35
N ALA A 501 -6.64 6.74 -26.10
CA ALA A 501 -6.28 7.93 -26.85
C ALA A 501 -5.53 7.62 -28.19
N SER A 502 -5.42 6.36 -28.59
CA SER A 502 -4.72 5.91 -29.81
C SER A 502 -3.26 6.38 -29.90
N MET A 503 -2.58 6.43 -28.77
CA MET A 503 -1.17 6.82 -28.69
C MET A 503 -0.25 5.67 -29.08
N LYS A 504 0.87 6.02 -29.70
CA LYS A 504 2.01 5.14 -29.99
C LYS A 504 3.27 5.71 -29.35
N SER A 505 4.03 4.84 -28.69
CA SER A 505 5.31 5.16 -28.09
C SER A 505 6.15 3.89 -27.98
N PRO A 506 7.49 3.96 -27.99
CA PRO A 506 8.36 2.82 -27.68
C PRO A 506 8.14 2.21 -26.31
N TYR A 507 7.46 2.93 -25.40
CA TYR A 507 7.16 2.51 -24.03
C TYR A 507 5.75 1.91 -23.86
N MET A 508 5.00 1.73 -24.97
CA MET A 508 3.67 1.13 -24.96
C MET A 508 3.74 -0.38 -25.09
N GLU A 509 3.00 -1.06 -24.23
CA GLU A 509 2.76 -2.50 -24.27
C GLU A 509 1.28 -2.78 -24.60
N TYR A 510 0.97 -2.93 -25.89
CA TYR A 510 -0.41 -3.18 -26.33
C TYR A 510 -0.98 -4.53 -25.86
N SER A 511 -0.10 -5.50 -25.59
CA SER A 511 -0.44 -6.83 -25.08
C SER A 511 -1.01 -6.82 -23.66
N VAL A 512 -0.93 -5.70 -22.93
CA VAL A 512 -1.53 -5.53 -21.61
C VAL A 512 -2.67 -4.50 -21.61
N SER A 513 -2.97 -3.86 -22.76
CA SER A 513 -4.08 -2.91 -22.89
C SER A 513 -5.42 -3.63 -22.95
N LEU A 514 -6.34 -3.26 -22.07
CA LEU A 514 -7.69 -3.85 -21.99
C LEU A 514 -8.61 -3.46 -23.14
N VAL A 515 -8.25 -2.44 -23.93
CA VAL A 515 -8.95 -2.03 -25.13
C VAL A 515 -8.26 -2.51 -26.41
N ASN A 516 -7.33 -3.45 -26.30
CA ASN A 516 -6.59 -4.00 -27.45
C ASN A 516 -7.01 -5.45 -27.73
N ALA A 517 -7.25 -5.73 -29.00
CA ALA A 517 -7.60 -7.08 -29.45
C ALA A 517 -6.45 -8.09 -29.32
N GLY A 518 -5.21 -7.60 -29.23
CA GLY A 518 -3.99 -8.38 -29.04
C GLY A 518 -3.60 -8.60 -27.57
N PHE A 519 -4.54 -8.46 -26.62
CA PHE A 519 -4.28 -8.71 -25.21
C PHE A 519 -3.70 -10.13 -24.99
N ASP A 520 -2.60 -10.21 -24.21
CA ASP A 520 -1.94 -11.50 -23.91
C ASP A 520 -2.55 -12.13 -22.64
N TYR A 521 -3.46 -13.08 -22.84
CA TYR A 521 -4.09 -13.84 -21.75
C TYR A 521 -3.14 -14.81 -21.05
N SER A 522 -1.95 -15.04 -21.60
CA SER A 522 -0.95 -15.96 -21.05
C SER A 522 0.09 -15.25 -20.18
N ALA A 523 0.09 -13.91 -20.17
CA ALA A 523 1.04 -13.12 -19.38
C ALA A 523 0.90 -13.42 -17.89
N LYS A 524 2.04 -13.64 -17.25
CA LYS A 524 2.08 -13.84 -15.79
C LYS A 524 1.79 -12.52 -15.08
N ARG A 525 0.83 -12.55 -14.19
CA ARG A 525 0.60 -11.41 -13.30
C ARG A 525 1.70 -11.36 -12.25
N MET A 526 2.39 -10.24 -12.25
CA MET A 526 3.45 -9.96 -11.29
C MET A 526 2.90 -9.05 -10.19
N TYR A 527 3.57 -9.08 -9.05
CA TYR A 527 3.35 -8.22 -7.89
C TYR A 527 4.70 -7.66 -7.45
N VAL A 528 4.73 -6.43 -6.98
CA VAL A 528 5.92 -5.81 -6.42
C VAL A 528 5.89 -5.99 -4.91
N ASP A 529 6.79 -6.82 -4.39
CA ASP A 529 6.86 -7.12 -2.96
C ASP A 529 7.38 -5.93 -2.13
N ASP A 530 7.44 -6.11 -0.82
CA ASP A 530 7.93 -5.10 0.13
C ASP A 530 9.37 -4.64 -0.15
N HIS A 531 10.18 -5.47 -0.79
CA HIS A 531 11.56 -5.17 -1.18
C HIS A 531 11.70 -4.71 -2.64
N ASN A 532 10.58 -4.34 -3.29
CA ASN A 532 10.52 -3.92 -4.69
C ASN A 532 10.96 -4.99 -5.71
N ASN A 533 10.90 -6.26 -5.34
CA ASN A 533 11.14 -7.34 -6.28
C ASN A 533 9.84 -7.70 -7.00
N ALA A 534 9.94 -7.99 -8.30
CA ALA A 534 8.84 -8.57 -9.04
C ALA A 534 8.70 -10.05 -8.68
N VAL A 535 7.59 -10.42 -8.07
CA VAL A 535 7.24 -11.80 -7.74
C VAL A 535 5.95 -12.20 -8.44
N ALA A 536 5.79 -13.48 -8.75
CA ALA A 536 4.52 -13.95 -9.29
C ALA A 536 3.43 -13.80 -8.21
N LEU A 537 2.23 -13.35 -8.61
CA LEU A 537 1.12 -13.04 -7.71
C LEU A 537 0.77 -14.19 -6.74
N ASP A 538 0.98 -15.42 -7.14
CA ASP A 538 0.68 -16.63 -6.36
C ASP A 538 1.85 -17.14 -5.50
N ARG A 539 3.01 -16.44 -5.52
CA ARG A 539 4.23 -16.86 -4.83
C ARG A 539 4.78 -15.76 -3.93
N ASN A 540 5.11 -16.13 -2.70
CA ASN A 540 5.83 -15.30 -1.72
C ASN A 540 5.14 -14.01 -1.28
N ILE A 541 3.81 -13.89 -1.49
CA ILE A 541 3.04 -12.70 -1.10
C ILE A 541 1.89 -13.01 -0.12
N GLY A 542 1.87 -14.19 0.50
CA GLY A 542 0.83 -14.60 1.44
C GLY A 542 -0.39 -15.29 0.81
N ILE A 543 -0.41 -15.51 -0.51
CA ILE A 543 -1.51 -16.20 -1.21
C ILE A 543 -1.38 -17.71 -0.99
N ASP A 544 -2.03 -18.23 0.01
CA ASP A 544 -2.11 -19.65 0.32
C ASP A 544 -3.22 -20.40 -0.48
N ALA A 545 -3.45 -21.66 -0.15
CA ALA A 545 -4.47 -22.47 -0.82
C ALA A 545 -5.90 -21.91 -0.64
N MET A 546 -6.21 -21.36 0.53
CA MET A 546 -7.51 -20.77 0.84
C MET A 546 -7.69 -19.45 0.05
N GLN A 547 -6.68 -18.62 0.01
CA GLN A 547 -6.68 -17.37 -0.77
C GLN A 547 -6.84 -17.67 -2.27
N ARG A 548 -6.14 -18.68 -2.81
CA ARG A 548 -6.32 -19.13 -4.21
C ARG A 548 -7.74 -19.59 -4.52
N ASP A 549 -8.41 -20.25 -3.55
CA ASP A 549 -9.81 -20.65 -3.73
C ASP A 549 -10.76 -19.44 -3.81
N LEU A 550 -10.49 -18.38 -3.06
CA LEU A 550 -11.24 -17.11 -3.16
C LEU A 550 -11.10 -16.49 -4.56
N PHE A 551 -9.88 -16.40 -5.09
CA PHE A 551 -9.66 -15.93 -6.46
C PHE A 551 -10.44 -16.77 -7.49
N ARG A 552 -10.40 -18.10 -7.35
CA ARG A 552 -11.13 -18.99 -8.25
C ARG A 552 -12.65 -18.80 -8.17
N LYS A 553 -13.21 -18.65 -6.96
CA LYS A 553 -14.64 -18.36 -6.75
C LYS A 553 -15.07 -17.03 -7.33
N ALA A 554 -14.19 -16.04 -7.31
CA ALA A 554 -14.41 -14.74 -7.93
C ALA A 554 -14.27 -14.74 -9.46
N GLY A 555 -13.94 -15.88 -10.07
CA GLY A 555 -13.71 -15.99 -11.52
C GLY A 555 -12.39 -15.36 -11.97
N VAL A 556 -11.44 -15.16 -11.06
CA VAL A 556 -10.11 -14.65 -11.35
C VAL A 556 -9.17 -15.81 -11.60
N PRO A 557 -8.69 -16.01 -12.84
CA PRO A 557 -7.76 -17.11 -13.14
C PRO A 557 -6.50 -16.95 -12.29
N MET A 558 -6.10 -18.03 -11.60
CA MET A 558 -4.81 -18.11 -10.92
C MET A 558 -3.93 -19.12 -11.65
N PRO A 559 -2.63 -18.86 -11.79
CA PRO A 559 -1.68 -19.75 -12.45
C PRO A 559 -1.63 -21.12 -11.80
#